data_1b2d5c8306cf5532e56adbd20381dc73
#
_entry.id   1b2d5c8306cf5532e56adbd20381dc73
#
_cell.length_a   1.000
_cell.length_b   1.000
_cell.length_c   1.000
_cell.angle_alpha   90.00
_cell.angle_beta   90.00
_cell.angle_gamma   90.00
#
_symmetry.space_group_name_H-M   'P 1'
#
loop_
_entity.id
_entity.type
_entity.pdbx_description
1 polymer ?
#
loop_
_entity_poly.entity_id
_entity_poly.type
_entity_poly.pdbx_seq_one_letter_code
_entity_poly.pdbx_strand_id
1 'polypeptide(L)'
;MERKLKVVLICHFSNGEMREHLPLGKRKLYSFIQRLLGRGGEPYKYMDVASWNTNFVNYFKVRDDVELTVISAHTGLKKYQVHFEVDGVNYYFVKCDHATMLKHIIMNPKWWTKLNPMRPIVRKIVHKINPDIVALMGAENPHYSSTILGLEKEYPCIFKAQTIYNNPDRSKHGYFNKINAYVEKQIFDRLPYASVSTRMHYLLYRGFRKDSYNFQWEFGTTFYPVEKVEKKEYDFVNFAVGVSEAKGYGDAIKALAIVKRTHPDVKLNLVGSQSTEYYQQCLKMVTDLGLQDNVTFTPSFELQKDVFQHIQKARFALLPYKLDYISSTTWQAMYYEMPVICYKTMGTPTINKEKECILIAEMENVESLAEKMLVLLDNPVKADELRKNAKQLVDSKNDGKKISDEIVRNFRAIVDHYNNGTPIPKEYLLTF
;
A
#
# COMPACT_ATOMS: atom_id res chain seq x y z
N MET A 1 -27.67 23.40 10.65
CA MET A 1 -26.54 22.62 10.09
C MET A 1 -26.63 21.22 10.66
N GLU A 2 -26.59 20.20 9.82
CA GLU A 2 -26.47 18.82 10.31
C GLU A 2 -25.22 18.67 11.16
N ARG A 3 -25.29 17.85 12.19
CA ARG A 3 -24.14 17.52 13.04
C ARG A 3 -23.04 16.86 12.20
N LYS A 4 -21.80 17.35 12.34
CA LYS A 4 -20.64 16.72 11.69
C LYS A 4 -20.50 15.26 12.15
N LEU A 5 -20.19 14.39 11.19
CA LEU A 5 -19.88 12.99 11.47
C LEU A 5 -18.47 12.88 12.07
N LYS A 6 -18.36 12.38 13.30
CA LYS A 6 -17.08 12.17 13.98
C LYS A 6 -16.49 10.81 13.57
N VAL A 7 -15.38 10.84 12.85
CA VAL A 7 -14.70 9.64 12.36
C VAL A 7 -13.33 9.49 13.02
N VAL A 8 -13.08 8.33 13.59
CA VAL A 8 -11.72 7.92 13.99
C VAL A 8 -11.18 6.95 12.98
N LEU A 9 -10.03 7.27 12.36
CA LEU A 9 -9.28 6.38 11.49
C LEU A 9 -8.09 5.79 12.24
N ILE A 10 -8.09 4.47 12.44
CA ILE A 10 -6.93 3.73 12.96
C ILE A 10 -6.15 3.18 11.77
N CYS A 11 -4.88 3.55 11.65
CA CYS A 11 -4.06 3.17 10.52
C CYS A 11 -2.56 3.13 10.85
N HIS A 12 -1.77 2.88 9.84
CA HIS A 12 -0.32 3.11 9.85
C HIS A 12 0.04 3.92 8.62
N PHE A 13 0.57 5.12 8.81
CA PHE A 13 1.14 5.89 7.72
C PHE A 13 2.22 6.85 8.23
N SER A 14 3.07 7.27 7.31
CA SER A 14 4.07 8.31 7.53
C SER A 14 4.34 8.99 6.20
N ASN A 15 4.36 10.30 6.20
CA ASN A 15 4.79 11.11 5.07
C ASN A 15 5.69 12.26 5.56
N GLY A 16 6.32 12.98 4.63
CA GLY A 16 7.25 14.06 4.96
C GLY A 16 6.63 15.12 5.86
N GLU A 17 5.45 15.61 5.50
CA GLU A 17 4.71 16.64 6.23
C GLU A 17 4.42 16.23 7.69
N MET A 18 3.89 15.02 7.90
CA MET A 18 3.60 14.54 9.25
C MET A 18 4.86 14.36 10.08
N ARG A 19 5.99 13.94 9.46
CA ARG A 19 7.25 13.75 10.18
C ARG A 19 7.85 15.03 10.75
N GLU A 20 7.53 16.19 10.17
CA GLU A 20 7.95 17.51 10.72
C GLU A 20 7.36 17.77 12.10
N HIS A 21 6.17 17.25 12.39
CA HIS A 21 5.49 17.36 13.69
C HIS A 21 5.89 16.28 14.70
N LEU A 22 6.71 15.29 14.30
CA LEU A 22 7.02 14.13 15.15
C LEU A 22 8.41 14.23 15.79
N PRO A 23 8.53 14.09 17.12
CA PRO A 23 9.82 14.02 17.82
C PRO A 23 10.48 12.65 17.57
N LEU A 24 11.07 12.47 16.40
CA LEU A 24 11.69 11.22 15.99
C LEU A 24 13.10 11.07 16.57
N GLY A 25 13.45 9.84 16.97
CA GLY A 25 14.76 9.47 17.46
C GLY A 25 15.69 9.00 16.34
N LYS A 26 17.00 9.29 16.45
CA LYS A 26 18.01 8.67 15.58
C LYS A 26 18.14 7.18 15.95
N ARG A 27 17.94 6.28 15.01
CA ARG A 27 18.02 4.82 15.22
C ARG A 27 19.47 4.31 15.15
N LYS A 28 20.38 4.88 15.98
CA LYS A 28 21.80 4.53 16.00
C LYS A 28 22.05 3.05 16.27
N LEU A 29 21.30 2.45 17.19
CA LEU A 29 21.42 1.03 17.52
C LEU A 29 20.99 0.13 16.34
N TYR A 30 19.92 0.48 15.64
CA TYR A 30 19.49 -0.26 14.45
C TYR A 30 20.57 -0.21 13.36
N SER A 31 21.11 0.97 13.04
CA SER A 31 22.19 1.12 12.06
C SER A 31 23.46 0.38 12.48
N PHE A 32 23.77 0.35 13.77
CA PHE A 32 24.91 -0.41 14.31
C PHE A 32 24.72 -1.92 14.16
N ILE A 33 23.52 -2.45 14.50
CA ILE A 33 23.19 -3.87 14.33
C ILE A 33 23.22 -4.27 12.85
N GLN A 34 22.70 -3.44 11.93
CA GLN A 34 22.77 -3.71 10.49
C GLN A 34 24.20 -3.78 9.98
N ARG A 35 25.10 -2.90 10.48
CA ARG A 35 26.54 -2.96 10.17
C ARG A 35 27.20 -4.26 10.66
N LEU A 36 26.88 -4.69 11.89
CA LEU A 36 27.37 -5.96 12.43
C LEU A 36 26.92 -7.18 11.64
N LEU A 37 25.72 -7.11 11.05
CA LEU A 37 25.15 -8.17 10.21
C LEU A 37 25.62 -8.09 8.74
N GLY A 38 26.55 -7.20 8.39
CA GLY A 38 27.04 -7.03 7.03
C GLY A 38 26.00 -6.46 6.04
N ARG A 39 24.90 -5.91 6.55
CA ARG A 39 23.76 -5.40 5.76
C ARG A 39 23.84 -3.91 5.53
N GLY A 40 24.91 -3.42 4.89
CA GLY A 40 25.09 -2.01 4.56
C GLY A 40 25.01 -1.03 5.75
N GLY A 41 25.83 -0.01 5.77
CA GLY A 41 25.97 0.92 6.91
C GLY A 41 25.23 2.24 6.76
N GLU A 42 24.24 2.35 5.89
CA GLU A 42 23.49 3.60 5.72
C GLU A 42 22.68 3.95 6.98
N PRO A 43 22.62 5.23 7.37
CA PRO A 43 21.76 5.65 8.47
C PRO A 43 20.30 5.32 8.15
N TYR A 44 19.55 4.86 9.17
CA TYR A 44 18.13 4.59 9.02
C TYR A 44 17.40 5.87 8.60
N LYS A 45 16.69 5.80 7.47
CA LYS A 45 15.85 6.88 6.95
C LYS A 45 14.39 6.54 7.19
N TYR A 46 13.63 7.54 7.64
CA TYR A 46 12.18 7.43 7.71
C TYR A 46 11.59 7.74 6.32
N MET A 47 10.92 6.78 5.73
CA MET A 47 10.36 6.88 4.39
C MET A 47 8.84 7.14 4.45
N ASP A 48 8.30 7.63 3.34
CA ASP A 48 6.85 7.68 3.16
C ASP A 48 6.30 6.25 3.06
N VAL A 49 5.27 5.96 3.85
CA VAL A 49 4.62 4.65 3.88
C VAL A 49 3.10 4.80 3.88
N ALA A 50 2.41 3.86 3.24
CA ALA A 50 0.96 3.76 3.18
C ALA A 50 0.29 5.04 2.64
N SER A 51 0.72 5.47 1.47
CA SER A 51 0.24 6.68 0.77
C SER A 51 -1.28 6.74 0.57
N TRP A 52 -1.95 5.58 0.48
CA TRP A 52 -3.41 5.52 0.42
C TRP A 52 -4.10 6.12 1.65
N ASN A 53 -3.45 6.07 2.83
CA ASN A 53 -3.94 6.74 4.03
C ASN A 53 -3.77 8.26 3.92
N THR A 54 -2.69 8.74 3.31
CA THR A 54 -2.52 10.17 2.99
C THR A 54 -3.65 10.66 2.09
N ASN A 55 -4.04 9.88 1.07
CA ASN A 55 -5.16 10.23 0.21
C ASN A 55 -6.49 10.28 0.95
N PHE A 56 -6.77 9.27 1.78
CA PHE A 56 -7.97 9.30 2.61
C PHE A 56 -8.03 10.61 3.41
N VAL A 57 -6.96 10.95 4.10
CA VAL A 57 -6.88 12.20 4.87
C VAL A 57 -7.10 13.41 3.97
N ASN A 58 -6.45 13.48 2.81
CA ASN A 58 -6.59 14.59 1.86
C ASN A 58 -8.02 14.77 1.34
N TYR A 59 -8.76 13.69 1.15
CA TYR A 59 -10.17 13.77 0.76
C TYR A 59 -11.07 14.25 1.89
N PHE A 60 -10.73 13.93 3.13
CA PHE A 60 -11.55 14.26 4.29
C PHE A 60 -11.22 15.62 4.92
N LYS A 61 -9.98 16.11 4.83
CA LYS A 61 -9.60 17.41 5.40
C LYS A 61 -10.30 18.61 4.77
N VAL A 62 -10.81 18.46 3.54
CA VAL A 62 -11.55 19.52 2.83
C VAL A 62 -13.06 19.46 3.04
N ARG A 63 -13.56 18.53 3.89
CA ARG A 63 -14.98 18.36 4.17
C ARG A 63 -15.39 19.13 5.41
N ASP A 64 -16.50 19.81 5.33
CA ASP A 64 -17.10 20.55 6.43
C ASP A 64 -18.14 19.72 7.24
N ASP A 65 -18.60 18.59 6.66
CA ASP A 65 -19.57 17.67 7.28
C ASP A 65 -18.94 16.51 8.08
N VAL A 66 -17.60 16.44 8.16
CA VAL A 66 -16.84 15.41 8.89
C VAL A 66 -15.84 16.05 9.84
N GLU A 67 -15.70 15.45 11.03
CA GLU A 67 -14.62 15.71 11.99
C GLU A 67 -13.71 14.47 12.02
N LEU A 68 -12.55 14.55 11.36
CA LEU A 68 -11.61 13.44 11.24
C LEU A 68 -10.55 13.48 12.35
N THR A 69 -10.40 12.36 13.06
CA THR A 69 -9.25 12.07 13.91
C THR A 69 -8.50 10.85 13.38
N VAL A 70 -7.21 10.98 13.19
CA VAL A 70 -6.31 9.91 12.74
C VAL A 70 -5.48 9.40 13.92
N ILE A 71 -5.53 8.09 14.18
CA ILE A 71 -4.69 7.41 15.16
C ILE A 71 -3.73 6.50 14.39
N SER A 72 -2.45 6.87 14.36
CA SER A 72 -1.44 6.13 13.61
C SER A 72 -0.33 5.57 14.49
N ALA A 73 0.07 4.33 14.22
CA ALA A 73 1.27 3.77 14.79
C ALA A 73 2.51 4.38 14.12
N HIS A 74 3.52 4.76 14.89
CA HIS A 74 4.80 5.21 14.32
C HIS A 74 5.99 4.67 15.10
N THR A 75 6.93 4.08 14.38
CA THR A 75 8.19 3.63 14.97
C THR A 75 9.15 4.81 15.12
N GLY A 76 9.96 4.80 16.19
CA GLY A 76 10.98 5.83 16.40
C GLY A 76 10.51 7.09 17.11
N LEU A 77 9.26 7.16 17.55
CA LEU A 77 8.81 8.24 18.45
C LEU A 77 9.59 8.21 19.76
N LYS A 78 10.04 9.39 20.23
CA LYS A 78 10.67 9.56 21.55
C LYS A 78 9.64 9.50 22.67
N LYS A 79 8.39 9.92 22.40
CA LYS A 79 7.25 9.91 23.35
C LYS A 79 6.32 8.75 23.04
N TYR A 80 5.61 8.25 24.06
CA TYR A 80 4.62 7.17 23.86
C TYR A 80 3.45 7.59 22.96
N GLN A 81 3.08 8.87 23.03
CA GLN A 81 2.02 9.48 22.24
C GLN A 81 2.40 10.91 21.88
N VAL A 82 2.04 11.34 20.67
CA VAL A 82 2.11 12.73 20.20
C VAL A 82 0.75 13.09 19.64
N HIS A 83 0.25 14.29 19.96
CA HIS A 83 -1.00 14.83 19.46
C HIS A 83 -0.74 16.22 18.87
N PHE A 84 -1.31 16.49 17.72
CA PHE A 84 -1.34 17.80 17.06
C PHE A 84 -2.49 17.86 16.08
N GLU A 85 -2.83 19.07 15.64
CA GLU A 85 -3.83 19.33 14.62
C GLU A 85 -3.17 20.03 13.42
N VAL A 86 -3.50 19.56 12.22
CA VAL A 86 -3.06 20.18 10.95
C VAL A 86 -4.25 20.13 9.99
N ASP A 87 -4.53 21.23 9.31
CA ASP A 87 -5.62 21.36 8.32
C ASP A 87 -6.99 20.87 8.84
N GLY A 88 -7.30 21.14 10.12
CA GLY A 88 -8.56 20.72 10.73
C GLY A 88 -8.67 19.22 11.04
N VAL A 89 -7.60 18.44 10.85
CA VAL A 89 -7.52 17.03 11.21
C VAL A 89 -6.73 16.84 12.49
N ASN A 90 -7.28 16.08 13.44
CA ASN A 90 -6.60 15.71 14.67
C ASN A 90 -5.75 14.47 14.47
N TYR A 91 -4.46 14.55 14.80
CA TYR A 91 -3.52 13.43 14.68
C TYR A 91 -3.03 12.96 16.04
N TYR A 92 -3.17 11.66 16.29
CA TYR A 92 -2.55 10.96 17.41
C TYR A 92 -1.56 9.93 16.87
N PHE A 93 -0.27 10.17 17.06
CA PHE A 93 0.76 9.17 16.74
C PHE A 93 1.15 8.42 18.01
N VAL A 94 1.03 7.09 17.97
CA VAL A 94 1.32 6.21 19.09
C VAL A 94 2.58 5.41 18.81
N LYS A 95 3.49 5.37 19.80
CA LYS A 95 4.78 4.69 19.67
C LYS A 95 4.61 3.21 19.42
N CYS A 96 5.23 2.72 18.34
CA CYS A 96 5.33 1.31 17.99
C CYS A 96 6.81 0.95 17.81
N ASP A 97 7.42 0.34 18.82
CA ASP A 97 8.84 -0.03 18.79
C ASP A 97 9.08 -1.41 18.19
N HIS A 98 10.25 -1.59 17.57
CA HIS A 98 10.71 -2.91 17.10
C HIS A 98 10.86 -3.93 18.25
N ALA A 99 11.16 -3.51 19.47
CA ALA A 99 11.15 -4.39 20.63
C ALA A 99 9.74 -4.93 20.93
N THR A 100 8.72 -4.12 20.67
CA THR A 100 7.33 -4.56 20.71
C THR A 100 7.06 -5.55 19.57
N MET A 101 7.63 -5.33 18.39
CA MET A 101 7.52 -6.25 17.25
C MET A 101 8.29 -7.57 17.45
N LEU A 102 9.47 -7.56 18.09
CA LEU A 102 10.22 -8.78 18.45
C LEU A 102 9.48 -9.64 19.48
N LYS A 103 8.78 -9.03 20.42
CA LYS A 103 7.88 -9.75 21.34
C LYS A 103 6.75 -10.45 20.59
N HIS A 104 6.31 -9.94 19.43
CA HIS A 104 5.33 -10.60 18.56
C HIS A 104 5.82 -11.94 17.99
N ILE A 105 7.09 -12.05 17.70
CA ILE A 105 7.67 -13.26 17.08
C ILE A 105 7.79 -14.37 18.12
N ILE A 106 8.01 -14.02 19.38
CA ILE A 106 8.31 -14.95 20.48
C ILE A 106 7.06 -15.33 21.28
N MET A 107 6.00 -14.49 21.28
CA MET A 107 4.82 -14.72 22.11
C MET A 107 3.71 -15.46 21.37
N ASN A 108 2.94 -16.28 22.13
CA ASN A 108 1.71 -16.88 21.63
C ASN A 108 0.74 -15.79 21.11
N PRO A 109 0.18 -15.92 19.90
CA PRO A 109 -0.73 -14.95 19.30
C PRO A 109 -1.91 -14.53 20.18
N LYS A 110 -2.44 -15.44 21.03
CA LYS A 110 -3.52 -15.15 21.98
C LYS A 110 -3.11 -14.15 23.07
N TRP A 111 -1.87 -14.24 23.55
CA TRP A 111 -1.33 -13.31 24.55
C TRP A 111 -1.04 -11.95 23.94
N TRP A 112 -0.55 -11.93 22.69
CA TRP A 112 -0.27 -10.69 22.01
C TRP A 112 -1.47 -9.77 21.89
N THR A 113 -2.63 -10.28 21.44
CA THR A 113 -3.86 -9.48 21.34
C THR A 113 -4.32 -8.88 22.67
N LYS A 114 -3.99 -9.53 23.79
CA LYS A 114 -4.32 -9.03 25.13
C LYS A 114 -3.30 -8.00 25.63
N LEU A 115 -2.03 -8.19 25.33
CA LEU A 115 -0.90 -7.44 25.89
C LEU A 115 -0.34 -6.33 24.98
N ASN A 116 -0.93 -6.10 23.79
CA ASN A 116 -0.48 -5.02 22.93
C ASN A 116 -0.57 -3.67 23.65
N PRO A 117 0.58 -2.99 23.92
CA PRO A 117 0.61 -1.77 24.72
C PRO A 117 -0.10 -0.58 24.06
N MET A 118 -0.34 -0.63 22.75
CA MET A 118 -1.12 0.40 22.06
C MET A 118 -2.61 0.35 22.39
N ARG A 119 -3.15 -0.84 22.70
CA ARG A 119 -4.61 -0.99 22.93
C ARG A 119 -5.17 -0.06 24.02
N PRO A 120 -4.62 0.00 25.25
CA PRO A 120 -5.13 0.90 26.28
C PRO A 120 -4.98 2.37 25.88
N ILE A 121 -3.93 2.74 25.16
CA ILE A 121 -3.70 4.12 24.70
C ILE A 121 -4.75 4.50 23.67
N VAL A 122 -4.92 3.67 22.61
CA VAL A 122 -5.89 3.90 21.55
C VAL A 122 -7.32 3.94 22.12
N ARG A 123 -7.67 3.01 23.00
CA ARG A 123 -8.99 2.99 23.66
C ARG A 123 -9.27 4.29 24.44
N LYS A 124 -8.28 4.78 25.20
CA LYS A 124 -8.41 6.06 25.92
C LYS A 124 -8.61 7.24 24.99
N ILE A 125 -7.91 7.25 23.84
CA ILE A 125 -8.08 8.30 22.83
C ILE A 125 -9.49 8.23 22.23
N VAL A 126 -9.93 7.05 21.80
CA VAL A 126 -11.26 6.85 21.21
C VAL A 126 -12.38 7.26 22.18
N HIS A 127 -12.29 6.86 23.46
CA HIS A 127 -13.27 7.28 24.47
C HIS A 127 -13.29 8.79 24.69
N LYS A 128 -12.12 9.46 24.66
CA LYS A 128 -12.04 10.92 24.77
C LYS A 128 -12.73 11.63 23.61
N ILE A 129 -12.59 11.10 22.39
CA ILE A 129 -13.16 11.66 21.16
C ILE A 129 -14.66 11.35 21.08
N ASN A 130 -15.07 10.18 21.54
CA ASN A 130 -16.44 9.64 21.46
C ASN A 130 -16.96 9.74 20.00
N PRO A 131 -16.35 8.98 19.04
CA PRO A 131 -16.68 9.08 17.63
C PRO A 131 -18.01 8.42 17.30
N ASP A 132 -18.59 8.79 16.18
CA ASP A 132 -19.76 8.11 15.60
C ASP A 132 -19.37 6.78 14.97
N ILE A 133 -18.17 6.70 14.42
CA ILE A 133 -17.64 5.48 13.76
C ILE A 133 -16.13 5.38 13.92
N VAL A 134 -15.64 4.14 14.06
CA VAL A 134 -14.22 3.80 14.04
C VAL A 134 -13.89 3.02 12.77
N ALA A 135 -13.02 3.58 11.93
CA ALA A 135 -12.56 2.95 10.71
C ALA A 135 -11.12 2.41 10.90
N LEU A 136 -10.90 1.16 10.52
CA LEU A 136 -9.57 0.52 10.55
C LEU A 136 -9.06 0.36 9.13
N MET A 137 -7.87 0.89 8.85
CA MET A 137 -7.21 0.76 7.57
C MET A 137 -6.15 -0.32 7.60
N GLY A 138 -6.51 -1.52 7.13
CA GLY A 138 -5.67 -2.72 7.13
C GLY A 138 -5.84 -3.58 8.39
N ALA A 139 -6.23 -4.85 8.19
CA ALA A 139 -6.35 -5.84 9.27
C ALA A 139 -5.05 -6.63 9.49
N GLU A 140 -4.12 -6.55 8.55
CA GLU A 140 -2.95 -7.41 8.40
C GLU A 140 -1.78 -7.10 9.35
N ASN A 141 -1.72 -5.91 9.94
CA ASN A 141 -0.60 -5.48 10.79
C ASN A 141 -0.99 -5.42 12.27
N PRO A 142 -0.73 -6.45 13.07
CA PRO A 142 -1.30 -6.66 14.40
C PRO A 142 -0.94 -5.58 15.43
N HIS A 143 0.17 -4.85 15.24
CA HIS A 143 0.60 -3.84 16.19
C HIS A 143 -0.40 -2.66 16.30
N TYR A 144 -1.07 -2.27 15.21
CA TYR A 144 -2.14 -1.27 15.26
C TYR A 144 -3.53 -1.88 15.04
N SER A 145 -3.67 -2.87 14.15
CA SER A 145 -4.99 -3.40 13.81
C SER A 145 -5.68 -4.08 15.00
N SER A 146 -4.92 -4.74 15.90
CA SER A 146 -5.51 -5.36 17.09
C SER A 146 -6.11 -4.34 18.07
N THR A 147 -5.84 -3.04 17.91
CA THR A 147 -6.36 -2.00 18.80
C THR A 147 -7.87 -1.77 18.63
N ILE A 148 -8.45 -2.19 17.49
CA ILE A 148 -9.91 -2.11 17.27
C ILE A 148 -10.67 -3.17 18.09
N LEU A 149 -9.98 -4.26 18.50
CA LEU A 149 -10.62 -5.35 19.22
C LEU A 149 -11.08 -4.92 20.63
N GLY A 150 -12.37 -4.96 20.85
CA GLY A 150 -13.05 -4.48 22.04
C GLY A 150 -13.78 -3.15 21.82
N LEU A 151 -13.33 -2.31 20.87
CA LEU A 151 -14.05 -1.09 20.48
C LEU A 151 -15.35 -1.43 19.73
N GLU A 152 -15.38 -2.53 18.98
CA GLU A 152 -16.54 -3.03 18.24
C GLU A 152 -17.78 -3.33 19.11
N LYS A 153 -17.59 -3.38 20.41
CA LYS A 153 -18.69 -3.56 21.38
C LYS A 153 -19.34 -2.24 21.82
N GLU A 154 -18.68 -1.13 21.55
CA GLU A 154 -19.04 0.20 22.05
C GLU A 154 -19.32 1.18 20.90
N TYR A 155 -18.71 0.94 19.74
CA TYR A 155 -18.81 1.80 18.58
C TYR A 155 -19.05 0.97 17.30
N PRO A 156 -19.76 1.51 16.31
CA PRO A 156 -19.75 0.92 14.97
C PRO A 156 -18.33 0.94 14.41
N CYS A 157 -17.83 -0.23 14.00
CA CYS A 157 -16.47 -0.40 13.53
C CYS A 157 -16.46 -1.02 12.13
N ILE A 158 -15.80 -0.38 11.19
CA ILE A 158 -15.55 -0.91 9.83
C ILE A 158 -14.04 -1.11 9.61
N PHE A 159 -13.66 -2.14 8.86
CA PHE A 159 -12.29 -2.27 8.39
C PHE A 159 -12.19 -2.30 6.86
N LYS A 160 -11.10 -1.76 6.33
CA LYS A 160 -10.71 -1.90 4.92
C LYS A 160 -9.56 -2.90 4.83
N ALA A 161 -9.79 -4.04 4.20
CA ALA A 161 -8.72 -5.00 3.91
C ALA A 161 -7.84 -4.49 2.76
N GLN A 162 -6.52 -4.49 2.97
CA GLN A 162 -5.51 -4.18 1.94
C GLN A 162 -4.96 -5.47 1.35
N THR A 163 -4.66 -6.41 2.23
CA THR A 163 -4.27 -7.79 1.91
C THR A 163 -4.90 -8.72 2.94
N ILE A 164 -4.95 -10.00 2.64
CA ILE A 164 -5.47 -11.01 3.57
C ILE A 164 -4.39 -12.05 3.85
N TYR A 165 -3.94 -12.13 5.10
CA TYR A 165 -2.95 -13.12 5.56
C TYR A 165 -3.51 -14.54 5.61
N ASN A 166 -4.81 -14.68 5.88
CA ASN A 166 -5.52 -15.96 5.86
C ASN A 166 -5.81 -16.47 4.44
N ASN A 167 -5.19 -15.87 3.42
CA ASN A 167 -5.21 -16.38 2.06
C ASN A 167 -4.30 -17.61 1.95
N PRO A 168 -4.81 -18.80 1.54
CA PRO A 168 -4.03 -20.02 1.37
C PRO A 168 -2.81 -19.87 0.46
N ASP A 169 -2.89 -19.02 -0.57
CA ASP A 169 -1.78 -18.82 -1.50
C ASP A 169 -0.55 -18.17 -0.84
N ARG A 170 -0.73 -17.36 0.21
CA ARG A 170 0.39 -16.79 0.96
C ARG A 170 1.25 -17.85 1.66
N SER A 171 0.65 -18.91 2.17
CA SER A 171 1.38 -19.98 2.85
C SER A 171 2.26 -20.78 1.88
N LYS A 172 1.83 -20.91 0.62
CA LYS A 172 2.60 -21.61 -0.43
C LYS A 172 3.91 -20.88 -0.78
N HIS A 173 3.94 -19.55 -0.64
CA HIS A 173 5.09 -18.71 -0.98
C HIS A 173 5.94 -18.30 0.23
N GLY A 174 5.78 -18.92 1.40
CA GLY A 174 6.57 -18.62 2.61
C GLY A 174 6.27 -17.28 3.29
N TYR A 175 5.25 -16.55 2.86
CA TYR A 175 4.86 -15.23 3.40
C TYR A 175 3.81 -15.31 4.52
N PHE A 176 3.67 -16.47 5.15
CA PHE A 176 2.70 -16.68 6.21
C PHE A 176 3.26 -16.28 7.57
N ASN A 177 2.55 -15.42 8.29
CA ASN A 177 2.82 -15.04 9.67
C ASN A 177 1.65 -15.41 10.57
N LYS A 178 1.87 -16.31 11.52
CA LYS A 178 0.83 -16.85 12.42
C LYS A 178 0.15 -15.77 13.26
N ILE A 179 0.88 -14.72 13.67
CA ILE A 179 0.33 -13.64 14.51
C ILE A 179 -0.57 -12.75 13.66
N ASN A 180 -0.12 -12.38 12.47
CA ASN A 180 -0.90 -11.57 11.54
C ASN A 180 -2.21 -12.29 11.19
N ALA A 181 -2.12 -13.56 10.80
CA ALA A 181 -3.29 -14.37 10.47
C ALA A 181 -4.26 -14.54 11.65
N TYR A 182 -3.74 -14.71 12.87
CA TYR A 182 -4.58 -14.82 14.07
C TYR A 182 -5.32 -13.52 14.38
N VAL A 183 -4.63 -12.37 14.35
CA VAL A 183 -5.25 -11.07 14.64
C VAL A 183 -6.28 -10.72 13.56
N GLU A 184 -5.94 -10.91 12.30
CA GLU A 184 -6.86 -10.72 11.17
C GLU A 184 -8.12 -11.56 11.34
N LYS A 185 -7.97 -12.86 11.68
CA LYS A 185 -9.11 -13.73 11.99
C LYS A 185 -9.99 -13.16 13.12
N GLN A 186 -9.39 -12.65 14.21
CA GLN A 186 -10.15 -12.05 15.30
C GLN A 186 -10.94 -10.81 14.86
N ILE A 187 -10.40 -10.02 13.93
CA ILE A 187 -11.08 -8.87 13.35
C ILE A 187 -12.24 -9.35 12.47
N PHE A 188 -12.00 -10.32 11.59
CA PHE A 188 -13.02 -10.86 10.70
C PHE A 188 -14.19 -11.51 11.45
N ASP A 189 -13.89 -12.27 12.51
CA ASP A 189 -14.93 -12.93 13.33
C ASP A 189 -15.84 -11.92 14.05
N ARG A 190 -15.35 -10.69 14.33
CA ARG A 190 -16.06 -9.74 15.21
C ARG A 190 -16.69 -8.56 14.48
N LEU A 191 -16.04 -8.03 13.43
CA LEU A 191 -16.52 -6.87 12.73
C LEU A 191 -17.49 -7.27 11.60
N PRO A 192 -18.75 -6.82 11.63
CA PRO A 192 -19.70 -7.14 10.56
C PRO A 192 -19.53 -6.25 9.33
N TYR A 193 -18.92 -5.07 9.48
CA TYR A 193 -18.75 -4.10 8.41
C TYR A 193 -17.33 -4.14 7.88
N ALA A 194 -17.21 -4.34 6.58
CA ALA A 194 -15.92 -4.47 5.91
C ALA A 194 -15.92 -3.81 4.55
N SER A 195 -14.74 -3.56 4.03
CA SER A 195 -14.51 -3.31 2.62
C SER A 195 -13.39 -4.21 2.12
N VAL A 196 -13.72 -5.16 1.27
CA VAL A 196 -12.77 -6.04 0.58
C VAL A 196 -13.00 -5.90 -0.93
N SER A 197 -11.95 -5.55 -1.66
CA SER A 197 -12.09 -5.08 -3.05
C SER A 197 -12.06 -6.19 -4.10
N THR A 198 -11.83 -7.46 -3.70
CA THR A 198 -11.70 -8.57 -4.65
C THR A 198 -12.67 -9.69 -4.31
N ARG A 199 -13.15 -10.39 -5.34
CA ARG A 199 -14.03 -11.56 -5.16
C ARG A 199 -13.43 -12.61 -4.24
N MET A 200 -12.15 -12.92 -4.42
CA MET A 200 -11.46 -13.89 -3.58
C MET A 200 -11.40 -13.43 -2.11
N HIS A 201 -11.00 -12.20 -1.85
CA HIS A 201 -10.97 -11.65 -0.50
C HIS A 201 -12.37 -11.59 0.12
N TYR A 202 -13.39 -11.27 -0.69
CA TYR A 202 -14.79 -11.30 -0.26
C TYR A 202 -15.20 -12.71 0.19
N LEU A 203 -14.91 -13.73 -0.61
CA LEU A 203 -15.24 -15.12 -0.27
C LEU A 203 -14.48 -15.60 0.96
N LEU A 204 -13.18 -15.25 1.08
CA LEU A 204 -12.39 -15.55 2.28
C LEU A 204 -12.99 -14.91 3.52
N TYR A 205 -13.31 -13.62 3.47
CA TYR A 205 -13.93 -12.92 4.61
C TYR A 205 -15.30 -13.50 4.97
N ARG A 206 -16.15 -13.79 3.99
CA ARG A 206 -17.45 -14.45 4.19
C ARG A 206 -17.32 -15.85 4.79
N GLY A 207 -16.21 -16.53 4.59
CA GLY A 207 -15.90 -17.80 5.25
C GLY A 207 -15.72 -17.66 6.76
N PHE A 208 -15.26 -16.51 7.25
CA PHE A 208 -15.16 -16.20 8.69
C PHE A 208 -16.48 -15.64 9.24
N ARG A 209 -17.16 -14.79 8.46
CA ARG A 209 -18.39 -14.11 8.90
C ARG A 209 -19.44 -14.05 7.80
N LYS A 210 -20.48 -14.90 7.89
CA LYS A 210 -21.53 -15.03 6.89
C LYS A 210 -22.50 -13.83 6.86
N ASP A 211 -22.75 -13.21 8.02
CA ASP A 211 -23.65 -12.05 8.22
C ASP A 211 -22.96 -10.70 8.04
N SER A 212 -21.91 -10.67 7.21
CA SER A 212 -21.12 -9.46 6.99
C SER A 212 -21.67 -8.58 5.87
N TYR A 213 -21.47 -7.26 6.03
CA TYR A 213 -21.77 -6.23 5.05
C TYR A 213 -20.47 -5.75 4.40
N ASN A 214 -20.34 -5.89 3.09
CA ASN A 214 -19.16 -5.47 2.34
C ASN A 214 -19.45 -4.19 1.56
N PHE A 215 -18.88 -3.08 2.00
CA PHE A 215 -19.07 -1.77 1.39
C PHE A 215 -18.02 -1.51 0.31
N GLN A 216 -18.39 -0.72 -0.67
CA GLN A 216 -17.43 -0.14 -1.58
C GLN A 216 -16.63 0.94 -0.85
N TRP A 217 -15.30 0.85 -0.95
CA TRP A 217 -14.38 1.84 -0.42
C TRP A 217 -13.14 1.86 -1.30
N GLU A 218 -13.18 2.74 -2.27
CA GLU A 218 -12.04 2.92 -3.16
C GLU A 218 -10.91 3.69 -2.47
N PHE A 219 -9.69 3.39 -2.89
CA PHE A 219 -8.54 4.22 -2.57
C PHE A 219 -8.19 5.05 -3.80
N GLY A 220 -8.13 6.33 -3.65
CA GLY A 220 -7.41 7.12 -4.62
C GLY A 220 -5.90 6.81 -4.57
N THR A 221 -5.21 7.08 -5.64
CA THR A 221 -3.75 6.97 -5.69
C THR A 221 -3.15 8.33 -5.33
N THR A 222 -2.10 8.35 -4.49
CA THR A 222 -1.40 9.60 -4.16
C THR A 222 -0.54 10.03 -5.33
N PHE A 223 -0.72 11.27 -5.75
CA PHE A 223 0.06 11.90 -6.79
C PHE A 223 0.67 13.19 -6.26
N TYR A 224 1.85 13.49 -6.74
CA TYR A 224 2.53 14.75 -6.47
C TYR A 224 2.82 15.43 -7.80
N PRO A 225 2.79 16.77 -7.87
CA PRO A 225 3.29 17.48 -9.03
C PRO A 225 4.74 17.09 -9.30
N VAL A 226 5.05 16.77 -10.55
CA VAL A 226 6.40 16.46 -11.01
C VAL A 226 6.69 17.26 -12.27
N GLU A 227 7.95 17.61 -12.47
CA GLU A 227 8.42 18.21 -13.69
C GLU A 227 8.54 17.18 -14.79
N LYS A 228 8.06 17.51 -15.98
CA LYS A 228 8.21 16.64 -17.14
C LYS A 228 9.66 16.59 -17.57
N VAL A 229 10.22 15.38 -17.66
CA VAL A 229 11.57 15.13 -18.16
C VAL A 229 11.47 14.73 -19.63
N GLU A 230 11.92 15.61 -20.54
CA GLU A 230 11.84 15.34 -21.97
C GLU A 230 12.89 14.34 -22.45
N LYS A 231 14.15 14.51 -22.01
CA LYS A 231 15.24 13.58 -22.37
C LYS A 231 15.22 12.39 -21.43
N LYS A 232 14.80 11.25 -21.95
CA LYS A 232 14.79 9.99 -21.19
C LYS A 232 16.20 9.40 -21.09
N GLU A 233 16.56 8.95 -19.91
CA GLU A 233 17.84 8.29 -19.58
C GLU A 233 17.73 6.76 -19.65
N TYR A 234 16.50 6.24 -19.43
CA TYR A 234 16.21 4.80 -19.37
C TYR A 234 15.03 4.44 -20.26
N ASP A 235 15.05 3.23 -20.83
CA ASP A 235 13.88 2.69 -21.49
C ASP A 235 12.87 2.20 -20.47
N PHE A 236 13.33 1.44 -19.48
CA PHE A 236 12.47 0.84 -18.46
C PHE A 236 12.87 1.26 -17.06
N VAL A 237 11.86 1.34 -16.16
CA VAL A 237 12.07 1.49 -14.73
C VAL A 237 11.21 0.49 -13.95
N ASN A 238 11.81 -0.17 -12.95
CA ASN A 238 11.10 -0.86 -11.88
C ASN A 238 11.35 -0.10 -10.58
N PHE A 239 10.29 0.25 -9.84
CA PHE A 239 10.41 1.06 -8.62
C PHE A 239 9.52 0.56 -7.51
N ALA A 240 10.14 0.19 -6.39
CA ALA A 240 9.48 -0.23 -5.16
C ALA A 240 10.30 0.22 -3.94
N VAL A 241 9.72 0.13 -2.75
CA VAL A 241 10.42 0.48 -1.50
C VAL A 241 11.66 -0.40 -1.31
N GLY A 242 11.59 -1.70 -1.64
CA GLY A 242 12.71 -2.62 -1.46
C GLY A 242 12.91 -3.54 -2.66
N VAL A 243 14.18 -3.77 -2.98
CA VAL A 243 14.58 -4.79 -3.98
C VAL A 243 14.25 -6.17 -3.44
N SER A 244 13.35 -6.88 -4.10
CA SER A 244 12.90 -8.22 -3.67
C SER A 244 12.45 -9.08 -4.84
N GLU A 245 12.46 -10.39 -4.65
CA GLU A 245 11.96 -11.35 -5.63
C GLU A 245 10.46 -11.13 -5.93
N ALA A 246 9.66 -10.86 -4.88
CA ALA A 246 8.24 -10.58 -5.01
C ALA A 246 7.90 -9.36 -5.89
N LYS A 247 8.85 -8.43 -6.03
CA LYS A 247 8.74 -7.25 -6.91
C LYS A 247 9.38 -7.47 -8.29
N GLY A 248 9.76 -8.71 -8.61
CA GLY A 248 10.18 -9.15 -9.94
C GLY A 248 11.46 -8.53 -10.46
N TYR A 249 12.36 -8.03 -9.60
CA TYR A 249 13.61 -7.40 -10.03
C TYR A 249 14.49 -8.36 -10.82
N GLY A 250 14.63 -9.62 -10.37
CA GLY A 250 15.39 -10.63 -11.07
C GLY A 250 14.78 -11.01 -12.41
N ASP A 251 13.45 -11.05 -12.50
CA ASP A 251 12.76 -11.37 -13.76
C ASP A 251 12.93 -10.22 -14.76
N ALA A 252 12.89 -8.96 -14.30
CA ALA A 252 13.18 -7.80 -15.14
C ALA A 252 14.62 -7.82 -15.71
N ILE A 253 15.62 -8.22 -14.90
CA ILE A 253 17.02 -8.37 -15.35
C ILE A 253 17.13 -9.48 -16.38
N LYS A 254 16.52 -10.64 -16.16
CA LYS A 254 16.54 -11.77 -17.10
C LYS A 254 15.85 -11.41 -18.43
N ALA A 255 14.68 -10.75 -18.37
CA ALA A 255 13.96 -10.29 -19.56
C ALA A 255 14.80 -9.27 -20.36
N LEU A 256 15.49 -8.35 -19.66
CA LEU A 256 16.40 -7.41 -20.30
C LEU A 256 17.53 -8.12 -21.07
N ALA A 257 18.07 -9.23 -20.54
CA ALA A 257 19.10 -10.01 -21.24
C ALA A 257 18.60 -10.59 -22.58
N ILE A 258 17.31 -10.95 -22.66
CA ILE A 258 16.69 -11.40 -23.91
C ILE A 258 16.55 -10.23 -24.87
N VAL A 259 16.02 -9.08 -24.40
CA VAL A 259 15.79 -7.87 -25.20
C VAL A 259 17.10 -7.30 -25.72
N LYS A 260 18.19 -7.34 -24.94
CA LYS A 260 19.52 -6.87 -25.35
C LYS A 260 20.03 -7.52 -26.63
N ARG A 261 19.60 -8.73 -26.97
CA ARG A 261 20.04 -9.43 -28.19
C ARG A 261 19.67 -8.68 -29.47
N THR A 262 18.56 -7.94 -29.46
CA THR A 262 18.07 -7.13 -30.59
C THR A 262 18.19 -5.62 -30.31
N HIS A 263 18.25 -5.20 -29.05
CA HIS A 263 18.37 -3.82 -28.61
C HIS A 263 19.58 -3.68 -27.65
N PRO A 264 20.82 -3.67 -28.16
CA PRO A 264 22.04 -3.73 -27.34
C PRO A 264 22.16 -2.55 -26.36
N ASP A 265 21.62 -1.39 -26.72
CA ASP A 265 21.68 -0.15 -25.90
C ASP A 265 20.52 0.03 -24.92
N VAL A 266 19.60 -0.95 -24.82
CA VAL A 266 18.45 -0.88 -23.92
C VAL A 266 18.89 -0.65 -22.47
N LYS A 267 18.20 0.26 -21.76
CA LYS A 267 18.53 0.66 -20.37
C LYS A 267 17.38 0.35 -19.41
N LEU A 268 17.73 -0.27 -18.30
CA LEU A 268 16.81 -0.55 -17.19
C LEU A 268 17.30 0.14 -15.91
N ASN A 269 16.44 0.92 -15.29
CA ASN A 269 16.67 1.47 -13.96
C ASN A 269 15.87 0.70 -12.89
N LEU A 270 16.55 0.25 -11.85
CA LEU A 270 16.00 -0.50 -10.73
C LEU A 270 16.07 0.37 -9.46
N VAL A 271 14.90 0.89 -9.02
CA VAL A 271 14.79 1.83 -7.90
C VAL A 271 14.30 1.10 -6.66
N GLY A 272 15.08 1.10 -5.58
CA GLY A 272 14.67 0.48 -4.32
C GLY A 272 15.80 0.36 -3.30
N SER A 273 15.46 -0.06 -2.08
CA SER A 273 16.43 -0.26 -1.02
C SER A 273 17.47 -1.32 -1.39
N GLN A 274 18.73 -0.95 -1.28
CA GLN A 274 19.89 -1.78 -1.60
C GLN A 274 20.38 -2.60 -0.38
N SER A 275 19.68 -2.53 0.74
CA SER A 275 20.08 -3.20 2.00
C SER A 275 19.61 -4.65 2.12
N THR A 276 19.03 -5.24 1.07
CA THR A 276 18.50 -6.61 1.07
C THR A 276 19.54 -7.60 0.56
N GLU A 277 19.49 -8.84 1.05
CA GLU A 277 20.30 -9.93 0.51
C GLU A 277 20.00 -10.17 -0.99
N TYR A 278 18.72 -10.03 -1.36
CA TYR A 278 18.29 -10.20 -2.76
C TYR A 278 18.90 -9.15 -3.70
N TYR A 279 19.22 -7.94 -3.21
CA TYR A 279 19.95 -6.95 -3.99
C TYR A 279 21.34 -7.48 -4.44
N GLN A 280 22.07 -8.18 -3.54
CA GLN A 280 23.36 -8.77 -3.91
C GLN A 280 23.20 -9.88 -4.97
N GLN A 281 22.11 -10.65 -4.91
CA GLN A 281 21.79 -11.63 -5.95
C GLN A 281 21.49 -10.95 -7.29
N CYS A 282 20.80 -9.81 -7.28
CA CYS A 282 20.55 -9.02 -8.49
C CYS A 282 21.85 -8.46 -9.09
N LEU A 283 22.77 -7.95 -8.28
CA LEU A 283 24.09 -7.48 -8.75
C LEU A 283 24.88 -8.60 -9.43
N LYS A 284 24.91 -9.78 -8.80
CA LYS A 284 25.56 -10.95 -9.38
C LYS A 284 24.90 -11.33 -10.71
N MET A 285 23.58 -11.36 -10.78
CA MET A 285 22.83 -11.67 -12.01
C MET A 285 23.15 -10.70 -13.14
N VAL A 286 23.27 -9.40 -12.87
CA VAL A 286 23.67 -8.37 -13.85
C VAL A 286 25.07 -8.68 -14.41
N THR A 287 26.00 -9.08 -13.54
CA THR A 287 27.37 -9.45 -13.95
C THR A 287 27.37 -10.74 -14.77
N ASP A 288 26.71 -11.78 -14.30
CA ASP A 288 26.67 -13.09 -14.95
C ASP A 288 26.03 -13.03 -16.37
N LEU A 289 25.09 -12.10 -16.56
CA LEU A 289 24.39 -11.88 -17.84
C LEU A 289 25.03 -10.80 -18.73
N GLY A 290 26.14 -10.19 -18.31
CA GLY A 290 26.84 -9.16 -19.06
C GLY A 290 26.03 -7.87 -19.28
N LEU A 291 25.27 -7.45 -18.26
CA LEU A 291 24.33 -6.31 -18.33
C LEU A 291 24.81 -5.06 -17.58
N GLN A 292 26.10 -4.98 -17.25
CA GLN A 292 26.66 -3.88 -16.43
C GLN A 292 26.40 -2.50 -17.04
N ASP A 293 26.47 -2.40 -18.37
CA ASP A 293 26.21 -1.16 -19.09
C ASP A 293 24.70 -0.88 -19.34
N ASN A 294 23.82 -1.86 -19.05
CA ASN A 294 22.40 -1.79 -19.35
C ASN A 294 21.52 -1.58 -18.10
N VAL A 295 22.03 -1.92 -16.91
CA VAL A 295 21.26 -1.87 -15.65
C VAL A 295 21.86 -0.85 -14.69
N THR A 296 21.04 0.06 -14.22
CA THR A 296 21.37 1.02 -13.16
C THR A 296 20.55 0.74 -11.92
N PHE A 297 21.19 0.66 -10.76
CA PHE A 297 20.50 0.59 -9.47
C PHE A 297 20.46 1.96 -8.81
N THR A 298 19.27 2.44 -8.51
CA THR A 298 19.05 3.70 -7.79
C THR A 298 18.54 3.39 -6.37
N PRO A 299 19.19 3.94 -5.32
CA PRO A 299 18.71 3.78 -3.94
C PRO A 299 17.28 4.29 -3.77
N SER A 300 16.59 3.78 -2.73
CA SER A 300 15.27 4.29 -2.37
C SER A 300 15.32 5.75 -1.92
N PHE A 301 14.28 6.51 -2.25
CA PHE A 301 14.11 7.90 -1.84
C PHE A 301 13.35 7.97 -0.51
N GLU A 302 13.59 9.05 0.26
CA GLU A 302 12.87 9.31 1.52
C GLU A 302 11.43 9.77 1.28
N LEU A 303 11.23 10.57 0.23
CA LEU A 303 9.95 11.15 -0.14
C LEU A 303 9.41 10.49 -1.40
N GLN A 304 8.15 10.17 -1.40
CA GLN A 304 7.50 9.55 -2.55
C GLN A 304 7.48 10.47 -3.79
N LYS A 305 7.38 11.79 -3.58
CA LYS A 305 7.46 12.77 -4.67
C LYS A 305 8.78 12.65 -5.45
N ASP A 306 9.89 12.36 -4.76
CA ASP A 306 11.21 12.26 -5.39
C ASP A 306 11.32 10.98 -6.24
N VAL A 307 10.65 9.89 -5.79
CA VAL A 307 10.49 8.68 -6.62
C VAL A 307 9.79 9.03 -7.93
N PHE A 308 8.66 9.77 -7.84
CA PHE A 308 7.87 10.12 -9.03
C PHE A 308 8.61 11.08 -9.96
N GLN A 309 9.37 12.01 -9.41
CA GLN A 309 10.25 12.87 -10.22
C GLN A 309 11.33 12.05 -10.91
N HIS A 310 11.92 11.07 -10.21
CA HIS A 310 13.00 10.24 -10.76
C HIS A 310 12.51 9.33 -11.89
N ILE A 311 11.35 8.67 -11.73
CA ILE A 311 10.83 7.75 -12.75
C ILE A 311 10.48 8.44 -14.06
N GLN A 312 10.29 9.78 -14.06
CA GLN A 312 10.10 10.56 -15.30
C GLN A 312 11.29 10.45 -16.26
N LYS A 313 12.46 10.02 -15.80
CA LYS A 313 13.64 9.75 -16.63
C LYS A 313 13.53 8.49 -17.47
N ALA A 314 12.54 7.63 -17.23
CA ALA A 314 12.29 6.42 -18.01
C ALA A 314 11.14 6.61 -19.01
N ARG A 315 11.14 5.80 -20.08
CA ARG A 315 10.08 5.76 -21.09
C ARG A 315 8.90 4.91 -20.60
N PHE A 316 9.18 3.75 -19.99
CA PHE A 316 8.21 2.71 -19.67
C PHE A 316 8.38 2.20 -18.24
N ALA A 317 7.29 1.78 -17.62
CA ALA A 317 7.32 1.13 -16.33
C ALA A 317 7.25 -0.41 -16.50
N LEU A 318 8.23 -1.11 -15.94
CA LEU A 318 8.34 -2.57 -15.95
C LEU A 318 8.10 -3.09 -14.52
N LEU A 319 6.88 -3.51 -14.21
CA LEU A 319 6.39 -3.81 -12.87
C LEU A 319 5.92 -5.28 -12.74
N PRO A 320 6.81 -6.27 -12.89
CA PRO A 320 6.45 -7.69 -12.88
C PRO A 320 6.24 -8.21 -11.45
N TYR A 321 5.32 -7.59 -10.70
CA TYR A 321 5.03 -7.92 -9.31
C TYR A 321 4.22 -9.20 -9.22
N LYS A 322 4.63 -10.09 -8.28
CA LYS A 322 4.08 -11.46 -8.17
C LYS A 322 2.94 -11.59 -7.17
N LEU A 323 2.90 -10.76 -6.14
CA LEU A 323 2.01 -10.95 -4.98
C LEU A 323 0.88 -9.92 -4.88
N ASP A 324 1.03 -8.76 -5.51
CA ASP A 324 0.04 -7.70 -5.41
C ASP A 324 -1.17 -8.04 -6.30
N TYR A 325 -2.38 -7.77 -5.82
CA TYR A 325 -3.57 -7.87 -6.66
C TYR A 325 -3.50 -6.89 -7.83
N ILE A 326 -3.43 -5.60 -7.53
CA ILE A 326 -2.94 -4.51 -8.39
C ILE A 326 -2.11 -3.62 -7.50
N SER A 327 -0.85 -3.43 -7.84
CA SER A 327 0.03 -2.55 -7.08
C SER A 327 -0.40 -1.09 -7.22
N SER A 328 -0.34 -0.31 -6.13
CA SER A 328 -0.47 1.14 -6.21
C SER A 328 0.57 1.76 -7.16
N THR A 329 1.74 1.15 -7.26
CA THR A 329 2.81 1.54 -8.19
C THR A 329 2.35 1.47 -9.65
N THR A 330 1.51 0.49 -10.02
CA THR A 330 0.90 0.39 -11.35
C THR A 330 0.01 1.61 -11.64
N TRP A 331 -0.88 1.96 -10.72
CA TRP A 331 -1.74 3.15 -10.84
C TRP A 331 -0.93 4.45 -10.92
N GLN A 332 0.16 4.53 -10.14
CA GLN A 332 1.07 5.67 -10.15
C GLN A 332 1.78 5.81 -11.50
N ALA A 333 2.34 4.74 -12.04
CA ALA A 333 2.96 4.76 -13.35
C ALA A 333 1.97 5.19 -14.45
N MET A 334 0.74 4.67 -14.43
CA MET A 334 -0.33 5.06 -15.36
C MET A 334 -0.69 6.54 -15.23
N TYR A 335 -0.78 7.08 -14.01
CA TYR A 335 -1.06 8.51 -13.79
C TYR A 335 0.02 9.40 -14.40
N TYR A 336 1.29 9.01 -14.23
CA TYR A 336 2.43 9.73 -14.81
C TYR A 336 2.65 9.41 -16.30
N GLU A 337 1.61 8.90 -16.95
CA GLU A 337 1.57 8.66 -18.38
C GLU A 337 2.68 7.71 -18.89
N MET A 338 3.11 6.77 -18.05
CA MET A 338 4.06 5.75 -18.46
C MET A 338 3.32 4.52 -18.97
N PRO A 339 3.55 4.02 -20.17
CA PRO A 339 3.10 2.70 -20.57
C PRO A 339 3.66 1.64 -19.63
N VAL A 340 2.80 0.73 -19.14
CA VAL A 340 3.13 -0.21 -18.06
C VAL A 340 3.11 -1.64 -18.58
N ILE A 341 4.10 -2.42 -18.14
CA ILE A 341 4.13 -3.88 -18.28
C ILE A 341 4.04 -4.48 -16.88
N CYS A 342 3.06 -5.38 -16.68
CA CYS A 342 2.85 -6.11 -15.43
C CYS A 342 2.76 -7.61 -15.69
N TYR A 343 2.95 -8.42 -14.63
CA TYR A 343 2.52 -9.81 -14.65
C TYR A 343 0.99 -9.94 -14.52
N LYS A 344 0.47 -11.05 -15.04
CA LYS A 344 -0.92 -11.47 -14.90
C LYS A 344 -1.18 -11.95 -13.48
N THR A 345 -1.67 -11.04 -12.66
CA THR A 345 -2.19 -11.36 -11.31
C THR A 345 -3.71 -11.57 -11.39
N MET A 346 -4.36 -11.82 -10.26
CA MET A 346 -5.83 -11.87 -10.22
C MET A 346 -6.49 -10.51 -10.55
N GLY A 347 -5.77 -9.40 -10.39
CA GLY A 347 -6.30 -8.05 -10.55
C GLY A 347 -5.92 -7.36 -11.84
N THR A 348 -4.71 -7.55 -12.34
CA THR A 348 -4.21 -6.82 -13.52
C THR A 348 -5.07 -6.94 -14.78
N PRO A 349 -5.75 -8.09 -15.09
CA PRO A 349 -6.67 -8.13 -16.20
C PRO A 349 -7.87 -7.19 -16.10
N THR A 350 -8.27 -6.81 -14.88
CA THR A 350 -9.40 -5.88 -14.67
C THR A 350 -9.10 -4.46 -15.10
N ILE A 351 -7.80 -4.09 -15.21
CA ILE A 351 -7.36 -2.80 -15.74
C ILE A 351 -7.73 -2.68 -17.22
N ASN A 352 -7.63 -3.77 -17.96
CA ASN A 352 -7.90 -3.85 -19.40
C ASN A 352 -9.35 -4.21 -19.73
N LYS A 353 -10.30 -4.11 -18.79
CA LYS A 353 -11.68 -4.56 -18.97
C LYS A 353 -12.40 -3.85 -20.12
N GLU A 354 -12.22 -2.57 -20.28
CA GLU A 354 -12.90 -1.74 -21.30
C GLU A 354 -11.97 -1.43 -22.48
N LYS A 355 -10.73 -1.08 -22.17
CA LYS A 355 -9.68 -0.75 -23.13
C LYS A 355 -8.35 -1.32 -22.64
N GLU A 356 -7.46 -1.60 -23.56
CA GLU A 356 -6.11 -1.98 -23.20
C GLU A 356 -5.34 -0.76 -22.65
N CYS A 357 -5.03 -0.79 -21.36
CA CYS A 357 -4.33 0.28 -20.64
C CYS A 357 -2.90 -0.11 -20.25
N ILE A 358 -2.63 -1.42 -20.13
CA ILE A 358 -1.32 -1.97 -19.75
C ILE A 358 -1.03 -3.23 -20.57
N LEU A 359 0.24 -3.56 -20.75
CA LEU A 359 0.64 -4.88 -21.27
C LEU A 359 0.76 -5.88 -20.13
N ILE A 360 0.20 -7.07 -20.32
CA ILE A 360 0.17 -8.14 -19.32
C ILE A 360 1.02 -9.31 -19.85
N ALA A 361 2.08 -9.65 -19.12
CA ALA A 361 2.88 -10.85 -19.33
C ALA A 361 2.37 -11.99 -18.44
N GLU A 362 2.57 -13.24 -18.87
CA GLU A 362 2.20 -14.41 -18.06
C GLU A 362 3.05 -14.46 -16.78
N MET A 363 2.44 -14.90 -15.67
CA MET A 363 3.07 -14.92 -14.35
C MET A 363 4.37 -15.73 -14.37
N GLU A 364 5.46 -15.11 -13.88
CA GLU A 364 6.79 -15.70 -13.78
C GLU A 364 7.38 -16.21 -15.11
N ASN A 365 6.83 -15.78 -16.25
CA ASN A 365 7.32 -16.10 -17.58
C ASN A 365 8.19 -14.93 -18.11
N VAL A 366 9.50 -15.13 -18.06
CA VAL A 366 10.52 -14.13 -18.44
C VAL A 366 10.47 -13.85 -19.95
N GLU A 367 10.22 -14.85 -20.76
CA GLU A 367 10.10 -14.74 -22.21
C GLU A 367 8.89 -13.87 -22.58
N SER A 368 7.73 -14.15 -21.95
CA SER A 368 6.54 -13.31 -22.13
C SER A 368 6.79 -11.87 -21.69
N LEU A 369 7.55 -11.66 -20.61
CA LEU A 369 7.93 -10.32 -20.16
C LEU A 369 8.79 -9.59 -21.19
N ALA A 370 9.78 -10.28 -21.75
CA ALA A 370 10.65 -9.75 -22.80
C ALA A 370 9.88 -9.42 -24.09
N GLU A 371 8.90 -10.25 -24.50
CA GLU A 371 8.02 -9.96 -25.63
C GLU A 371 7.26 -8.64 -25.43
N LYS A 372 6.71 -8.39 -24.24
CA LYS A 372 6.01 -7.14 -23.96
C LYS A 372 6.94 -5.93 -23.93
N MET A 373 8.20 -6.12 -23.50
CA MET A 373 9.22 -5.07 -23.58
C MET A 373 9.53 -4.70 -25.03
N LEU A 374 9.71 -5.69 -25.92
CA LEU A 374 9.92 -5.48 -27.35
C LEU A 374 8.74 -4.76 -28.01
N VAL A 375 7.49 -5.13 -27.66
CA VAL A 375 6.29 -4.41 -28.15
C VAL A 375 6.37 -2.92 -27.89
N LEU A 376 6.81 -2.48 -26.70
CA LEU A 376 6.91 -1.05 -26.38
C LEU A 376 8.09 -0.36 -27.07
N LEU A 377 9.20 -1.07 -27.27
CA LEU A 377 10.38 -0.53 -27.95
C LEU A 377 10.12 -0.32 -29.43
N ASP A 378 9.49 -1.31 -30.08
CA ASP A 378 9.34 -1.38 -31.54
C ASP A 378 8.06 -0.68 -32.03
N ASN A 379 7.07 -0.44 -31.14
CA ASN A 379 5.78 0.12 -31.56
C ASN A 379 5.41 1.39 -30.75
N PRO A 380 5.90 2.55 -31.16
CA PRO A 380 5.60 3.81 -30.49
C PRO A 380 4.11 4.20 -30.56
N VAL A 381 3.38 3.76 -31.59
CA VAL A 381 1.95 4.00 -31.70
C VAL A 381 1.20 3.24 -30.59
N LYS A 382 1.56 1.99 -30.37
CA LYS A 382 0.99 1.18 -29.29
C LYS A 382 1.31 1.76 -27.90
N ALA A 383 2.54 2.21 -27.71
CA ALA A 383 2.95 2.86 -26.46
C ALA A 383 2.12 4.12 -26.18
N ASP A 384 1.86 4.96 -27.20
CA ASP A 384 1.03 6.16 -27.06
C ASP A 384 -0.45 5.84 -26.80
N GLU A 385 -1.00 4.80 -27.44
CA GLU A 385 -2.35 4.31 -27.18
C GLU A 385 -2.51 3.88 -25.72
N LEU A 386 -1.63 3.03 -25.22
CA LEU A 386 -1.64 2.56 -23.82
C LEU A 386 -1.53 3.73 -22.84
N ARG A 387 -0.63 4.69 -23.11
CA ARG A 387 -0.46 5.89 -22.29
C ARG A 387 -1.77 6.67 -22.16
N LYS A 388 -2.45 6.94 -23.27
CA LYS A 388 -3.72 7.69 -23.29
C LYS A 388 -4.84 6.94 -22.58
N ASN A 389 -5.00 5.65 -22.87
CA ASN A 389 -6.03 4.81 -22.27
C ASN A 389 -5.82 4.71 -20.74
N ALA A 390 -4.58 4.46 -20.31
CA ALA A 390 -4.21 4.36 -18.90
C ALA A 390 -4.50 5.67 -18.15
N LYS A 391 -4.14 6.83 -18.72
CA LYS A 391 -4.39 8.13 -18.11
C LYS A 391 -5.88 8.40 -17.94
N GLN A 392 -6.69 8.15 -18.98
CA GLN A 392 -8.15 8.29 -18.90
C GLN A 392 -8.76 7.41 -17.79
N LEU A 393 -8.32 6.16 -17.69
CA LEU A 393 -8.81 5.25 -16.65
C LEU A 393 -8.46 5.76 -15.25
N VAL A 394 -7.20 6.18 -15.04
CA VAL A 394 -6.76 6.69 -13.72
C VAL A 394 -7.52 7.95 -13.33
N ASP A 395 -7.67 8.90 -14.24
CA ASP A 395 -8.39 10.16 -13.97
C ASP A 395 -9.86 9.90 -13.60
N SER A 396 -10.52 8.95 -14.26
CA SER A 396 -11.90 8.56 -13.95
C SER A 396 -12.09 7.93 -12.57
N LYS A 397 -11.01 7.33 -12.03
CA LYS A 397 -11.02 6.64 -10.72
C LYS A 397 -10.51 7.49 -9.55
N ASN A 398 -9.99 8.68 -9.81
CA ASN A 398 -9.36 9.54 -8.79
C ASN A 398 -10.19 10.75 -8.40
N ASP A 399 -11.49 10.75 -8.63
CA ASP A 399 -12.38 11.79 -8.12
C ASP A 399 -12.50 11.70 -6.59
N GLY A 400 -11.65 12.44 -5.89
CA GLY A 400 -11.60 12.43 -4.42
C GLY A 400 -12.91 12.89 -3.78
N LYS A 401 -13.67 13.81 -4.42
CA LYS A 401 -14.97 14.23 -3.94
C LYS A 401 -15.95 13.05 -4.00
N LYS A 402 -16.09 12.41 -5.15
CA LYS A 402 -16.97 11.25 -5.34
C LYS A 402 -16.62 10.11 -4.38
N ILE A 403 -15.32 9.79 -4.23
CA ILE A 403 -14.83 8.76 -3.32
C ILE A 403 -15.22 9.09 -1.87
N SER A 404 -14.95 10.33 -1.41
CA SER A 404 -15.27 10.73 -0.03
C SER A 404 -16.77 10.80 0.23
N ASP A 405 -17.58 11.26 -0.74
CA ASP A 405 -19.04 11.28 -0.63
C ASP A 405 -19.60 9.85 -0.45
N GLU A 406 -19.08 8.90 -1.21
CA GLU A 406 -19.47 7.48 -1.11
C GLU A 406 -19.08 6.90 0.26
N ILE A 407 -17.86 7.15 0.74
CA ILE A 407 -17.40 6.67 2.04
C ILE A 407 -18.24 7.27 3.19
N VAL A 408 -18.52 8.57 3.16
CA VAL A 408 -19.35 9.23 4.18
C VAL A 408 -20.78 8.69 4.17
N ARG A 409 -21.36 8.50 3.00
CA ARG A 409 -22.68 7.86 2.85
C ARG A 409 -22.70 6.46 3.50
N ASN A 410 -21.67 5.66 3.22
CA ASN A 410 -21.53 4.32 3.79
C ASN A 410 -21.35 4.38 5.32
N PHE A 411 -20.55 5.32 5.83
CA PHE A 411 -20.37 5.50 7.27
C PHE A 411 -21.67 5.90 7.98
N ARG A 412 -22.45 6.83 7.41
CA ARG A 412 -23.76 7.22 7.97
C ARG A 412 -24.74 6.03 8.00
N ALA A 413 -24.77 5.21 6.92
CA ALA A 413 -25.61 4.01 6.88
C ALA A 413 -25.18 2.97 7.92
N ILE A 414 -23.88 2.79 8.17
CA ILE A 414 -23.36 1.89 9.21
C ILE A 414 -23.75 2.39 10.61
N VAL A 415 -23.59 3.70 10.88
CA VAL A 415 -23.96 4.32 12.15
C VAL A 415 -25.46 4.14 12.45
N ASP A 416 -26.30 4.37 11.44
CA ASP A 416 -27.75 4.23 11.57
C ASP A 416 -28.16 2.77 11.77
N HIS A 417 -27.56 1.85 11.01
CA HIS A 417 -27.79 0.42 11.19
C HIS A 417 -27.37 -0.06 12.60
N TYR A 418 -26.20 0.39 13.08
CA TYR A 418 -25.68 -0.02 14.39
C TYR A 418 -26.54 0.50 15.55
N ASN A 419 -26.96 1.77 15.48
CA ASN A 419 -27.69 2.43 16.56
C ASN A 419 -29.20 2.14 16.56
N ASN A 420 -29.80 2.05 15.36
CA ASN A 420 -31.25 2.03 15.18
C ASN A 420 -31.76 0.74 14.51
N GLY A 421 -30.87 -0.13 14.03
CA GLY A 421 -31.25 -1.33 13.29
C GLY A 421 -31.78 -1.05 11.87
N THR A 422 -31.60 0.17 11.36
CA THR A 422 -32.05 0.55 9.99
C THR A 422 -31.39 -0.35 8.95
N PRO A 423 -32.13 -0.98 8.03
CA PRO A 423 -31.54 -1.83 6.99
C PRO A 423 -30.58 -1.06 6.10
N ILE A 424 -29.41 -1.65 5.82
CA ILE A 424 -28.44 -1.07 4.89
C ILE A 424 -28.93 -1.24 3.46
N PRO A 425 -29.01 -0.16 2.65
CA PRO A 425 -29.41 -0.25 1.24
C PRO A 425 -28.49 -1.19 0.45
N LYS A 426 -29.07 -2.06 -0.38
CA LYS A 426 -28.31 -3.06 -1.14
C LYS A 426 -27.32 -2.43 -2.12
N GLU A 427 -27.66 -1.28 -2.68
CA GLU A 427 -26.83 -0.50 -3.60
C GLU A 427 -25.55 0.07 -2.96
N TYR A 428 -25.46 0.08 -1.61
CA TYR A 428 -24.23 0.46 -0.89
C TYR A 428 -23.27 -0.70 -0.71
N LEU A 429 -23.76 -1.92 -0.96
CA LEU A 429 -22.99 -3.13 -0.73
C LEU A 429 -22.32 -3.62 -2.02
N LEU A 430 -21.04 -3.95 -1.90
CA LEU A 430 -20.30 -4.61 -2.96
C LEU A 430 -20.64 -6.10 -2.96
N THR A 431 -21.13 -6.61 -4.09
CA THR A 431 -21.42 -8.03 -4.33
C THR A 431 -20.59 -8.55 -5.49
N PHE A 432 -20.16 -9.83 -5.43
CA PHE A 432 -19.33 -10.50 -6.44
C PHE A 432 -20.00 -11.77 -6.95
#